data_1640bd03ebf7a3bf47f8132281d6bf97
#
_entry.id   1640bd03ebf7a3bf47f8132281d6bf97
#
_cell.length_a   1.000
_cell.length_b   1.000
_cell.length_c   1.000
_cell.angle_alpha   90.00
_cell.angle_beta   90.00
_cell.angle_gamma   90.00
#
_symmetry.space_group_name_H-M   'P 1'
#
loop_
_entity.id
_entity.type
_entity.pdbx_description
1 polymer ?
#
loop_
_entity_poly.entity_id
_entity_poly.type
_entity_poly.pdbx_seq_one_letter_code
_entity_poly.pdbx_strand_id
1 'polypeptide(L)'
;MHYHFIGIKGSGMASLATIVADRGDEVSGSDIEKYIFTQQPLEERHIPITSFSADNIHEGDTVIIGNAFNESNPEVKKALAMDTVKTYWYHEFLGSLAKEYTSISVAGTHGKTTTTGMLSHVMSLAAPTGYLIGDGTGEMPKDCLYFVLESCEYQRHFLAYTPEYAIITNIELR
;
A
#
# COMPACT_ATOMS: atom_id res chain seq x y z
N MET A 1 11.51 -12.08 -1.35
CA MET A 1 10.14 -12.66 -1.41
C MET A 1 9.46 -12.00 -2.59
N HIS A 2 8.56 -12.69 -3.30
CA HIS A 2 7.83 -12.09 -4.43
C HIS A 2 6.44 -11.67 -4.00
N TYR A 3 6.09 -10.42 -4.29
CA TYR A 3 4.79 -9.81 -4.00
C TYR A 3 4.09 -9.44 -5.30
N HIS A 4 2.86 -9.90 -5.48
CA HIS A 4 2.04 -9.55 -6.63
C HIS A 4 0.83 -8.71 -6.20
N PHE A 5 0.67 -7.54 -6.83
CA PHE A 5 -0.36 -6.57 -6.50
C PHE A 5 -1.47 -6.56 -7.55
N ILE A 6 -2.68 -7.00 -7.19
CA ILE A 6 -3.86 -6.99 -8.06
C ILE A 6 -4.53 -5.60 -7.95
N GLY A 7 -4.55 -4.85 -9.05
CA GLY A 7 -4.99 -3.46 -9.10
C GLY A 7 -3.90 -2.49 -8.67
N ILE A 8 -2.66 -2.73 -9.09
CA ILE A 8 -1.45 -2.01 -8.64
C ILE A 8 -1.48 -0.50 -8.92
N LYS A 9 -2.25 -0.04 -9.91
CA LYS A 9 -2.35 1.39 -10.27
C LYS A 9 -3.29 2.19 -9.36
N GLY A 10 -4.02 1.56 -8.45
CA GLY A 10 -4.75 2.27 -7.40
C GLY A 10 -3.79 3.08 -6.54
N SER A 11 -4.16 4.31 -6.11
CA SER A 11 -3.23 5.21 -5.40
C SER A 11 -2.59 4.57 -4.16
N GLY A 12 -3.38 3.99 -3.28
CA GLY A 12 -2.84 3.28 -2.11
C GLY A 12 -2.02 2.04 -2.49
N MET A 13 -2.43 1.30 -3.51
CA MET A 13 -1.73 0.10 -3.99
C MET A 13 -0.37 0.46 -4.59
N ALA A 14 -0.30 1.52 -5.41
CA ALA A 14 0.94 1.99 -6.00
C ALA A 14 1.94 2.44 -4.92
N SER A 15 1.49 3.23 -3.93
CA SER A 15 2.31 3.63 -2.80
C SER A 15 2.84 2.42 -2.01
N LEU A 16 1.99 1.42 -1.76
CA LEU A 16 2.37 0.23 -1.01
C LEU A 16 3.35 -0.65 -1.80
N ALA A 17 3.14 -0.79 -3.11
CA ALA A 17 4.03 -1.53 -4.00
C ALA A 17 5.44 -0.90 -4.07
N THR A 18 5.52 0.44 -4.14
CA THR A 18 6.81 1.15 -4.11
C THR A 18 7.54 0.96 -2.77
N ILE A 19 6.82 1.00 -1.66
CA ILE A 19 7.38 0.73 -0.32
C ILE A 19 7.96 -0.69 -0.24
N VAL A 20 7.24 -1.70 -0.73
CA VAL A 20 7.71 -3.09 -0.71
C VAL A 20 8.96 -3.26 -1.59
N ALA A 21 8.99 -2.61 -2.76
CA ALA A 21 10.17 -2.60 -3.63
C ALA A 21 11.38 -1.89 -2.99
N ASP A 22 11.16 -0.76 -2.32
CA ASP A 22 12.21 0.00 -1.63
C ASP A 22 12.84 -0.81 -0.48
N ARG A 23 12.10 -1.75 0.12
CA ARG A 23 12.60 -2.71 1.11
C ARG A 23 13.53 -3.79 0.50
N GLY A 24 13.58 -3.87 -0.82
CA GLY A 24 14.39 -4.83 -1.55
C GLY A 24 13.67 -6.14 -1.88
N ASP A 25 12.37 -6.20 -1.73
CA ASP A 25 11.53 -7.32 -2.16
C ASP A 25 11.24 -7.24 -3.68
N GLU A 26 11.00 -8.39 -4.29
CA GLU A 26 10.59 -8.48 -5.69
C GLU A 26 9.09 -8.17 -5.78
N VAL A 27 8.73 -7.24 -6.66
CA VAL A 27 7.34 -6.76 -6.82
C VAL A 27 6.91 -6.86 -8.27
N SER A 28 5.72 -7.33 -8.48
CA SER A 28 4.99 -7.25 -9.75
C SER A 28 3.54 -6.85 -9.50
N GLY A 29 2.81 -6.55 -10.55
CA GLY A 29 1.38 -6.33 -10.40
C GLY A 29 0.60 -6.37 -11.71
N SER A 30 -0.70 -6.33 -11.56
CA SER A 30 -1.65 -6.32 -12.68
C SER A 30 -2.63 -5.18 -12.54
N ASP A 31 -3.07 -4.65 -13.68
CA ASP A 31 -4.10 -3.62 -13.75
C ASP A 31 -4.68 -3.52 -15.18
N ILE A 32 -5.62 -2.60 -15.38
CA ILE A 32 -6.14 -2.23 -16.70
C ILE A 32 -5.03 -1.62 -17.56
N GLU A 33 -5.13 -1.76 -18.88
CA GLU A 33 -4.10 -1.25 -19.82
C GLU A 33 -3.98 0.28 -19.83
N LYS A 34 -5.07 0.99 -19.46
CA LYS A 34 -5.08 2.46 -19.43
C LYS A 34 -3.98 3.01 -18.53
N TYR A 35 -3.19 3.98 -19.03
CA TYR A 35 -2.22 4.71 -18.22
C TYR A 35 -2.93 5.54 -17.13
N ILE A 36 -2.43 5.43 -15.90
CA ILE A 36 -2.85 6.22 -14.75
C ILE A 36 -1.59 6.86 -14.15
N PHE A 37 -1.67 8.10 -13.69
CA PHE A 37 -0.50 8.86 -13.19
C PHE A 37 0.27 8.16 -12.06
N THR A 38 -0.42 7.34 -11.28
CA THR A 38 0.16 6.51 -10.21
C THR A 38 1.11 5.41 -10.74
N GLN A 39 1.14 5.18 -12.05
CA GLN A 39 2.03 4.23 -12.70
C GLN A 39 3.49 4.73 -12.76
N GLN A 40 3.69 6.05 -12.80
CA GLN A 40 5.02 6.63 -12.93
C GLN A 40 6.01 6.16 -11.84
N PRO A 41 5.71 6.22 -10.53
CA PRO A 41 6.63 5.74 -9.49
C PRO A 41 6.88 4.23 -9.52
N LEU A 42 5.96 3.44 -10.10
CA LEU A 42 6.16 2.01 -10.33
C LEU A 42 7.15 1.77 -11.47
N GLU A 43 7.04 2.52 -12.57
CA GLU A 43 7.95 2.46 -13.72
C GLU A 43 9.37 2.89 -13.33
N GLU A 44 9.52 3.94 -12.52
CA GLU A 44 10.81 4.41 -12.00
C GLU A 44 11.56 3.33 -11.19
N ARG A 45 10.81 2.40 -10.57
CA ARG A 45 11.35 1.25 -9.83
C ARG A 45 11.40 -0.03 -10.66
N HIS A 46 11.10 0.07 -11.97
CA HIS A 46 11.09 -1.07 -12.90
C HIS A 46 10.13 -2.21 -12.46
N ILE A 47 9.04 -1.88 -11.77
CA ILE A 47 8.04 -2.84 -11.33
C ILE A 47 7.21 -3.26 -12.57
N PRO A 48 7.21 -4.55 -12.96
CA PRO A 48 6.44 -5.02 -14.10
C PRO A 48 4.94 -4.96 -13.80
N ILE A 49 4.18 -4.41 -14.76
CA ILE A 49 2.73 -4.31 -14.72
C ILE A 49 2.15 -5.03 -15.93
N THR A 50 1.26 -5.98 -15.67
CA THR A 50 0.62 -6.81 -16.71
C THR A 50 -0.90 -6.61 -16.69
N SER A 51 -1.58 -7.09 -17.74
CA SER A 51 -3.03 -7.22 -17.74
C SER A 51 -3.46 -8.37 -16.82
N PHE A 52 -4.69 -8.34 -16.31
CA PHE A 52 -5.23 -9.39 -15.45
C PHE A 52 -5.23 -10.76 -16.13
N SER A 53 -4.53 -11.73 -15.55
CA SER A 53 -4.51 -13.12 -16.00
C SER A 53 -4.25 -14.05 -14.81
N ALA A 54 -4.97 -15.17 -14.74
CA ALA A 54 -4.69 -16.20 -13.76
C ALA A 54 -3.21 -16.68 -13.81
N ASP A 55 -2.56 -16.58 -14.97
CA ASP A 55 -1.17 -17.01 -15.16
C ASP A 55 -0.15 -16.12 -14.42
N ASN A 56 -0.56 -14.94 -13.98
CA ASN A 56 0.31 -14.04 -13.18
C ASN A 56 0.54 -14.54 -11.75
N ILE A 57 -0.26 -15.48 -11.26
CA ILE A 57 -0.16 -15.99 -9.87
C ILE A 57 0.61 -17.30 -9.86
N HIS A 58 1.67 -17.36 -9.06
CA HIS A 58 2.57 -18.49 -8.95
C HIS A 58 2.64 -19.05 -7.53
N GLU A 59 3.12 -20.27 -7.39
CA GLU A 59 3.33 -20.90 -6.08
C GLU A 59 4.34 -20.12 -5.24
N GLY A 60 4.03 -19.89 -3.99
CA GLY A 60 4.87 -19.18 -3.05
C GLY A 60 4.75 -17.65 -3.09
N ASP A 61 3.92 -17.10 -3.99
CA ASP A 61 3.65 -15.67 -4.03
C ASP A 61 2.95 -15.18 -2.77
N THR A 62 3.19 -13.92 -2.45
CA THR A 62 2.35 -13.14 -1.55
C THR A 62 1.52 -12.17 -2.39
N VAL A 63 0.22 -12.36 -2.42
CA VAL A 63 -0.70 -11.59 -3.27
C VAL A 63 -1.44 -10.54 -2.45
N ILE A 64 -1.32 -9.28 -2.86
CA ILE A 64 -2.04 -8.15 -2.26
C ILE A 64 -3.19 -7.76 -3.18
N ILE A 65 -4.41 -7.83 -2.65
CA ILE A 65 -5.64 -7.60 -3.39
C ILE A 65 -6.17 -6.20 -3.10
N GLY A 66 -6.33 -5.39 -4.14
CA GLY A 66 -6.95 -4.08 -4.04
C GLY A 66 -8.43 -4.19 -3.65
N ASN A 67 -8.90 -3.30 -2.78
CA ASN A 67 -10.25 -3.36 -2.21
C ASN A 67 -11.41 -3.25 -3.24
N ALA A 68 -11.11 -2.86 -4.48
CA ALA A 68 -12.10 -2.79 -5.57
C ALA A 68 -12.34 -4.15 -6.28
N PHE A 69 -11.53 -5.17 -5.97
CA PHE A 69 -11.58 -6.46 -6.66
C PHE A 69 -12.25 -7.52 -5.80
N ASN A 70 -12.74 -8.57 -6.44
CA ASN A 70 -13.36 -9.73 -5.82
C ASN A 70 -13.13 -10.98 -6.68
N GLU A 71 -13.74 -12.10 -6.36
CA GLU A 71 -13.56 -13.37 -7.06
C GLU A 71 -14.01 -13.38 -8.54
N SER A 72 -14.62 -12.31 -9.05
CA SER A 72 -14.86 -12.17 -10.50
C SER A 72 -13.56 -11.88 -11.27
N ASN A 73 -12.52 -11.39 -10.59
CA ASN A 73 -11.19 -11.24 -11.17
C ASN A 73 -10.47 -12.61 -11.19
N PRO A 74 -9.89 -13.03 -12.34
CA PRO A 74 -9.26 -14.35 -12.47
C PRO A 74 -8.07 -14.57 -11.54
N GLU A 75 -7.32 -13.53 -11.22
CA GLU A 75 -6.18 -13.60 -10.30
C GLU A 75 -6.63 -13.77 -8.86
N VAL A 76 -7.63 -12.99 -8.42
CA VAL A 76 -8.21 -13.12 -7.07
C VAL A 76 -8.74 -14.52 -6.87
N LYS A 77 -9.51 -15.04 -7.84
CA LYS A 77 -10.06 -16.38 -7.78
C LYS A 77 -8.95 -17.45 -7.67
N LYS A 78 -7.88 -17.33 -8.47
CA LYS A 78 -6.76 -18.28 -8.43
C LYS A 78 -6.00 -18.18 -7.11
N ALA A 79 -5.65 -16.97 -6.67
CA ALA A 79 -4.89 -16.75 -5.45
C ALA A 79 -5.60 -17.32 -4.21
N LEU A 80 -6.92 -17.11 -4.10
CA LEU A 80 -7.72 -17.66 -3.00
C LEU A 80 -7.88 -19.18 -3.04
N ALA A 81 -7.71 -19.81 -4.20
CA ALA A 81 -7.82 -21.26 -4.38
C ALA A 81 -6.50 -22.01 -4.16
N MET A 82 -5.36 -21.31 -4.05
CA MET A 82 -4.03 -21.92 -3.93
C MET A 82 -3.53 -21.85 -2.48
N ASP A 83 -3.40 -23.00 -1.82
CA ASP A 83 -2.89 -23.10 -0.44
C ASP A 83 -1.43 -22.68 -0.30
N THR A 84 -0.67 -22.64 -1.42
CA THR A 84 0.73 -22.21 -1.47
C THR A 84 0.92 -20.70 -1.61
N VAL A 85 -0.16 -19.95 -1.82
CA VAL A 85 -0.18 -18.50 -1.98
C VAL A 85 -0.71 -17.84 -0.71
N LYS A 86 0.02 -16.83 -0.22
CA LYS A 86 -0.47 -16.00 0.88
C LYS A 86 -1.25 -14.81 0.31
N THR A 87 -2.48 -14.63 0.75
CA THR A 87 -3.34 -13.54 0.28
C THR A 87 -3.62 -12.55 1.39
N TYR A 88 -3.59 -11.27 1.04
CA TYR A 88 -3.96 -10.16 1.91
C TYR A 88 -4.81 -9.15 1.13
N TRP A 89 -5.79 -8.60 1.78
CA TRP A 89 -6.39 -7.35 1.31
C TRP A 89 -5.45 -6.18 1.59
N TYR A 90 -5.53 -5.14 0.77
CA TYR A 90 -4.69 -3.94 0.90
C TYR A 90 -4.55 -3.44 2.35
N HIS A 91 -5.67 -3.23 3.03
CA HIS A 91 -5.68 -2.68 4.38
C HIS A 91 -5.09 -3.64 5.43
N GLU A 92 -5.25 -4.95 5.26
CA GLU A 92 -4.66 -5.96 6.15
C GLU A 92 -3.14 -5.99 6.02
N PHE A 93 -2.65 -5.98 4.77
CA PHE A 93 -1.22 -5.96 4.52
C PHE A 93 -0.57 -4.68 5.01
N LEU A 94 -1.17 -3.51 4.73
CA LEU A 94 -0.69 -2.22 5.23
C LEU A 94 -0.67 -2.19 6.77
N GLY A 95 -1.70 -2.71 7.42
CA GLY A 95 -1.75 -2.82 8.88
C GLY A 95 -0.68 -3.74 9.45
N SER A 96 -0.37 -4.84 8.77
CA SER A 96 0.72 -5.74 9.14
C SER A 96 2.09 -5.08 8.97
N LEU A 97 2.30 -4.41 7.85
CA LEU A 97 3.53 -3.66 7.56
C LEU A 97 3.78 -2.56 8.59
N ALA A 98 2.74 -1.80 8.93
CA ALA A 98 2.85 -0.69 9.88
C ALA A 98 3.32 -1.15 11.28
N LYS A 99 3.01 -2.39 11.68
CA LYS A 99 3.45 -2.96 12.97
C LYS A 99 4.96 -3.26 13.05
N GLU A 100 5.64 -3.28 11.91
CA GLU A 100 7.09 -3.50 11.89
C GLU A 100 7.88 -2.23 12.27
N TYR A 101 7.23 -1.07 12.35
CA TYR A 101 7.83 0.24 12.58
C TYR A 101 7.10 0.99 13.69
N THR A 102 7.74 2.01 14.25
CA THR A 102 7.03 3.00 15.06
C THR A 102 6.11 3.81 14.13
N SER A 103 4.84 3.43 14.08
CA SER A 103 3.91 3.97 13.12
C SER A 103 3.10 5.15 13.66
N ILE A 104 2.90 6.15 12.78
CA ILE A 104 2.15 7.36 13.06
C ILE A 104 1.05 7.48 12.00
N SER A 105 -0.19 7.40 12.44
CA SER A 105 -1.37 7.46 11.56
C SER A 105 -1.96 8.85 11.56
N VAL A 106 -2.25 9.38 10.37
CA VAL A 106 -2.95 10.65 10.20
C VAL A 106 -4.37 10.39 9.69
N ALA A 107 -5.35 10.67 10.53
CA ALA A 107 -6.78 10.50 10.28
C ALA A 107 -7.51 11.85 10.26
N GLY A 108 -8.74 11.85 9.77
CA GLY A 108 -9.62 13.02 9.78
C GLY A 108 -10.43 13.16 8.50
N THR A 109 -11.43 14.03 8.52
CA THR A 109 -12.28 14.28 7.35
C THR A 109 -11.54 15.04 6.25
N HIS A 110 -10.73 16.05 6.64
CA HIS A 110 -9.95 16.89 5.73
C HIS A 110 -8.51 17.06 6.22
N GLY A 111 -7.59 17.37 5.28
CA GLY A 111 -6.20 17.73 5.60
C GLY A 111 -5.26 16.54 5.87
N LYS A 112 -5.72 15.30 5.75
CA LYS A 112 -4.89 14.10 5.95
C LYS A 112 -3.64 14.11 5.08
N THR A 113 -3.80 14.21 3.76
CA THR A 113 -2.71 14.18 2.76
C THR A 113 -1.67 15.25 3.02
N THR A 114 -2.10 16.49 3.24
CA THR A 114 -1.19 17.61 3.56
C THR A 114 -0.46 17.40 4.87
N THR A 115 -1.16 16.99 5.91
CA THR A 115 -0.56 16.74 7.25
C THR A 115 0.42 15.58 7.20
N THR A 116 0.08 14.48 6.50
CA THR A 116 0.96 13.33 6.32
C THR A 116 2.23 13.74 5.58
N GLY A 117 2.12 14.52 4.49
CA GLY A 117 3.27 15.00 3.73
C GLY A 117 4.18 15.91 4.55
N MET A 118 3.62 16.88 5.29
CA MET A 118 4.40 17.76 6.15
C MET A 118 5.10 16.99 7.27
N LEU A 119 4.39 16.10 7.95
CA LEU A 119 4.93 15.28 9.03
C LEU A 119 6.07 14.38 8.54
N SER A 120 5.87 13.70 7.41
CA SER A 120 6.88 12.84 6.81
C SER A 120 8.15 13.62 6.47
N HIS A 121 7.99 14.81 5.88
CA HIS A 121 9.13 15.68 5.56
C HIS A 121 9.89 16.11 6.82
N VAL A 122 9.21 16.61 7.83
CA VAL A 122 9.86 17.06 9.08
C VAL A 122 10.56 15.91 9.80
N MET A 123 9.92 14.76 9.88
CA MET A 123 10.50 13.59 10.54
C MET A 123 11.71 13.04 9.80
N SER A 124 11.69 13.05 8.45
CA SER A 124 12.82 12.58 7.64
C SER A 124 14.10 13.41 7.82
N LEU A 125 13.97 14.68 8.27
CA LEU A 125 15.12 15.50 8.63
C LEU A 125 15.80 15.07 9.94
N ALA A 126 15.08 14.35 10.79
CA ALA A 126 15.56 13.96 12.12
C ALA A 126 15.91 12.46 12.21
N ALA A 127 15.22 11.59 11.47
CA ALA A 127 15.40 10.15 11.51
C ALA A 127 14.92 9.47 10.21
N PRO A 128 15.42 8.26 9.88
CA PRO A 128 14.93 7.48 8.76
C PRO A 128 13.43 7.22 8.88
N THR A 129 12.66 7.84 7.99
CA THR A 129 11.20 7.84 8.04
C THR A 129 10.62 7.43 6.68
N GLY A 130 9.87 6.34 6.69
CA GLY A 130 9.04 5.93 5.56
C GLY A 130 7.66 6.59 5.62
N TYR A 131 6.99 6.66 4.48
CA TYR A 131 5.64 7.24 4.42
C TYR A 131 4.76 6.61 3.36
N LEU A 132 3.45 6.70 3.57
CA LEU A 132 2.42 6.35 2.61
C LEU A 132 1.36 7.45 2.61
N ILE A 133 1.23 8.13 1.47
CA ILE A 133 0.30 9.24 1.26
C ILE A 133 -0.81 8.80 0.29
N GLY A 134 -2.03 9.27 0.51
CA GLY A 134 -3.19 8.87 -0.29
C GLY A 134 -3.22 9.39 -1.73
N ASP A 135 -2.24 10.20 -2.13
CA ASP A 135 -2.07 10.70 -3.52
C ASP A 135 -1.35 9.72 -4.45
N GLY A 136 -0.91 8.57 -3.95
CA GLY A 136 -0.16 7.57 -4.71
C GLY A 136 1.34 7.61 -4.46
N THR A 137 1.81 8.44 -3.53
CA THR A 137 3.23 8.49 -3.18
C THR A 137 3.53 7.65 -1.94
N GLY A 138 4.66 6.95 -1.98
CA GLY A 138 5.17 6.16 -0.88
C GLY A 138 6.67 5.91 -1.03
N GLU A 139 7.36 5.86 0.08
CA GLU A 139 8.80 5.61 0.14
C GLU A 139 9.16 4.92 1.45
N MET A 140 10.15 4.04 1.41
CA MET A 140 10.65 3.35 2.59
C MET A 140 12.18 3.29 2.58
N PRO A 141 12.89 4.08 3.41
CA PRO A 141 14.34 3.95 3.55
C PRO A 141 14.71 2.59 4.15
N LYS A 142 15.88 2.04 3.79
CA LYS A 142 16.33 0.70 4.22
C LYS A 142 16.46 0.54 5.73
N ASP A 143 16.81 1.60 6.43
CA ASP A 143 16.98 1.69 7.88
C ASP A 143 15.80 2.39 8.56
N CYS A 144 14.62 2.29 7.99
CA CYS A 144 13.39 2.93 8.45
C CYS A 144 13.10 2.64 9.93
N LEU A 145 12.89 3.70 10.71
CA LEU A 145 12.50 3.63 12.11
C LEU A 145 11.02 4.02 12.30
N TYR A 146 10.60 5.08 11.60
CA TYR A 146 9.25 5.62 11.69
C TYR A 146 8.50 5.43 10.39
N PHE A 147 7.22 5.13 10.50
CA PHE A 147 6.35 5.01 9.34
C PHE A 147 5.13 5.88 9.49
N VAL A 148 5.03 6.92 8.66
CA VAL A 148 3.91 7.87 8.64
C VAL A 148 2.93 7.44 7.56
N LEU A 149 1.68 7.19 7.94
CA LEU A 149 0.66 6.72 7.00
C LEU A 149 -0.63 7.53 7.10
N GLU A 150 -1.22 7.79 5.95
CA GLU A 150 -2.57 8.35 5.86
C GLU A 150 -3.59 7.24 6.13
N SER A 151 -4.48 7.46 7.09
CA SER A 151 -5.57 6.52 7.40
C SER A 151 -6.82 6.86 6.62
N CYS A 152 -7.27 5.89 5.82
CA CYS A 152 -8.52 5.99 5.09
C CYS A 152 -9.69 5.54 5.96
N GLU A 153 -10.71 6.40 6.09
CA GLU A 153 -11.95 6.08 6.79
C GLU A 153 -12.90 5.19 5.98
N TYR A 154 -12.65 5.01 4.68
CA TYR A 154 -13.49 4.22 3.80
C TYR A 154 -13.63 2.78 4.30
N GLN A 155 -14.87 2.31 4.42
CA GLN A 155 -15.23 0.97 4.93
C GLN A 155 -14.53 0.58 6.26
N ARG A 156 -14.13 1.57 7.07
CA ARG A 156 -13.45 1.38 8.35
C ARG A 156 -12.09 0.66 8.22
N HIS A 157 -11.39 0.81 7.10
CA HIS A 157 -10.09 0.18 6.87
C HIS A 157 -9.05 0.55 7.94
N PHE A 158 -9.15 1.75 8.52
CA PHE A 158 -8.30 2.19 9.62
C PHE A 158 -8.34 1.27 10.87
N LEU A 159 -9.36 0.43 11.03
CA LEU A 159 -9.43 -0.55 12.11
C LEU A 159 -8.40 -1.69 11.97
N ALA A 160 -7.81 -1.89 10.79
CA ALA A 160 -6.70 -2.80 10.60
C ALA A 160 -5.37 -2.26 11.11
N TYR A 161 -5.29 -0.95 11.37
CA TYR A 161 -4.07 -0.28 11.81
C TYR A 161 -4.05 -0.17 13.34
N THR A 162 -2.89 -0.42 13.93
CA THR A 162 -2.64 -0.24 15.38
C THR A 162 -1.42 0.64 15.55
N PRO A 163 -1.51 1.94 15.18
CA PRO A 163 -0.37 2.84 15.26
C PRO A 163 -0.02 3.16 16.72
N GLU A 164 1.26 3.43 16.99
CA GLU A 164 1.70 3.94 18.30
C GLU A 164 1.25 5.37 18.53
N TYR A 165 1.17 6.16 17.46
CA TYR A 165 0.72 7.56 17.51
C TYR A 165 -0.35 7.81 16.47
N ALA A 166 -1.31 8.64 16.80
CA ALA A 166 -2.36 9.08 15.88
C ALA A 166 -2.55 10.59 15.92
N ILE A 167 -2.69 11.20 14.76
CA ILE A 167 -3.09 12.59 14.58
C ILE A 167 -4.47 12.60 13.96
N ILE A 168 -5.41 13.30 14.60
CA ILE A 168 -6.75 13.53 14.07
C ILE A 168 -6.87 15.01 13.69
N THR A 169 -6.94 15.30 12.40
CA THR A 169 -6.95 16.68 11.89
C THR A 169 -8.29 17.38 12.21
N ASN A 170 -9.39 16.68 11.99
CA ASN A 170 -10.74 17.11 12.30
C ASN A 170 -11.72 15.94 12.25
N ILE A 171 -12.90 16.12 12.84
CA ILE A 171 -14.00 15.16 12.81
C ILE A 171 -15.26 15.91 12.40
N GLU A 172 -15.86 15.53 11.28
CA GLU A 172 -17.14 16.06 10.80
C GLU A 172 -18.15 14.93 10.65
N LEU A 173 -19.41 15.18 10.98
CA LEU A 173 -20.52 14.28 10.70
C LEU A 173 -20.83 14.34 9.20
N ARG A 174 -20.88 13.20 8.55
CA ARG A 174 -21.33 13.02 7.17
C ARG A 174 -22.66 12.31 7.13
#